data_9de7c0ba5287c5f614a84b362c4605ff
#
_entry.id   9de7c0ba5287c5f614a84b362c4605ff
#
_cell.length_a   1.000
_cell.length_b   1.000
_cell.length_c   1.000
_cell.angle_alpha   90.00
_cell.angle_beta   90.00
_cell.angle_gamma   90.00
#
_symmetry.space_group_name_H-M   'P 1'
#
loop_
_entity.id
_entity.type
_entity.pdbx_description
1 polymer ?
#
loop_
_entity_poly.entity_id
_entity_poly.type
_entity_poly.pdbx_seq_one_letter_code
_entity_poly.pdbx_strand_id
1 'polypeptide(L)'
;MDVEFIVRLSELKSAFRRLSARLPDESEAGAEFVLFNVGESSLEILVQETAEGVVTAAVVHPGLARVPISVFRGIARAIRFYRGTSIRFAFSPEALRINQTRFRHPSISVLTTHTSVSQDR
;
A
#
# COMPACT_ATOMS: atom_id res chain seq x y z
N MET A 1 14.83 3.54 3.85
CA MET A 1 13.92 4.21 2.92
C MET A 1 12.64 3.45 2.82
N ASP A 2 11.81 3.65 3.80
CA ASP A 2 10.56 2.92 3.89
C ASP A 2 9.39 3.88 3.81
N VAL A 3 8.27 3.38 3.29
CA VAL A 3 6.98 4.05 3.39
C VAL A 3 6.23 3.28 4.45
N GLU A 4 5.85 3.96 5.52
CA GLU A 4 5.29 3.29 6.67
C GLU A 4 4.11 4.04 7.25
N PHE A 5 3.04 3.30 7.57
CA PHE A 5 1.83 3.90 8.10
C PHE A 5 1.04 2.90 8.92
N ILE A 6 0.14 3.43 9.74
CA ILE A 6 -0.78 2.63 10.55
C ILE A 6 -2.19 3.13 10.27
N VAL A 7 -3.11 2.22 9.97
CA VAL A 7 -4.50 2.55 9.67
C VAL A 7 -5.44 1.67 10.47
N ARG A 8 -6.71 2.05 10.53
CA ARG A 8 -7.72 1.20 11.12
C ARG A 8 -7.94 0.00 10.22
N LEU A 9 -7.90 -1.17 10.83
CA LEU A 9 -8.04 -2.42 10.07
C LEU A 9 -9.38 -2.50 9.35
N SER A 10 -10.46 -2.09 10.01
CA SER A 10 -11.79 -2.16 9.40
C SER A 10 -11.90 -1.26 8.18
N GLU A 11 -11.32 -0.05 8.25
CA GLU A 11 -11.35 0.87 7.11
C GLU A 11 -10.53 0.34 5.95
N LEU A 12 -9.36 -0.23 6.26
CA LEU A 12 -8.52 -0.79 5.23
C LEU A 12 -9.18 -1.98 4.55
N LYS A 13 -9.80 -2.85 5.33
CA LYS A 13 -10.51 -4.01 4.77
C LYS A 13 -11.63 -3.57 3.83
N SER A 14 -12.39 -2.53 4.22
CA SER A 14 -13.44 -2.00 3.37
C SER A 14 -12.88 -1.43 2.07
N ALA A 15 -11.80 -0.65 2.17
CA ALA A 15 -11.17 -0.07 0.99
C ALA A 15 -10.66 -1.17 0.05
N PHE A 16 -10.02 -2.18 0.60
CA PHE A 16 -9.49 -3.27 -0.22
C PHE A 16 -10.59 -4.07 -0.89
N ARG A 17 -11.72 -4.23 -0.21
CA ARG A 17 -12.87 -4.93 -0.80
C ARG A 17 -13.39 -4.18 -2.00
N ARG A 18 -13.55 -2.86 -1.86
CA ARG A 18 -14.02 -2.04 -2.99
C ARG A 18 -13.03 -2.05 -4.14
N LEU A 19 -11.76 -1.97 -3.82
CA LEU A 19 -10.70 -1.98 -4.83
C LEU A 19 -10.65 -3.30 -5.58
N SER A 20 -10.77 -4.41 -4.86
CA SER A 20 -10.69 -5.73 -5.49
C SER A 20 -11.75 -5.92 -6.54
N ALA A 21 -12.92 -5.30 -6.36
CA ALA A 21 -14.00 -5.40 -7.33
C ALA A 21 -13.71 -4.59 -8.61
N ARG A 22 -12.75 -3.68 -8.55
CA ARG A 22 -12.44 -2.80 -9.69
C ARG A 22 -11.15 -3.15 -10.40
N LEU A 23 -10.43 -4.14 -9.89
CA LEU A 23 -9.17 -4.53 -10.52
C LEU A 23 -9.44 -5.26 -11.83
N PRO A 24 -8.57 -5.08 -12.83
CA PRO A 24 -8.69 -5.85 -14.08
C PRO A 24 -8.43 -7.33 -13.85
N ASP A 25 -8.87 -8.15 -14.78
CA ASP A 25 -8.61 -9.58 -14.72
C ASP A 25 -7.12 -9.85 -14.74
N GLU A 26 -6.71 -10.99 -14.17
CA GLU A 26 -5.30 -11.33 -14.10
C GLU A 26 -4.64 -11.35 -15.47
N SER A 27 -5.37 -11.77 -16.49
CA SER A 27 -4.82 -11.84 -17.84
C SER A 27 -4.52 -10.45 -18.39
N GLU A 28 -5.19 -9.42 -17.91
CA GLU A 28 -5.00 -8.05 -18.38
C GLU A 28 -4.11 -7.24 -17.45
N ALA A 29 -3.80 -7.78 -16.30
CA ALA A 29 -3.11 -7.03 -15.24
C ALA A 29 -1.60 -7.15 -15.30
N GLY A 30 -1.05 -7.70 -16.37
CA GLY A 30 0.35 -8.07 -16.42
C GLY A 30 1.33 -7.00 -15.97
N ALA A 31 1.18 -5.78 -16.45
CA ALA A 31 2.09 -4.70 -16.12
C ALA A 31 1.48 -3.64 -15.22
N GLU A 32 0.33 -3.92 -14.65
CA GLU A 32 -0.39 -2.90 -13.88
C GLU A 32 -0.05 -2.95 -12.40
N PHE A 33 -0.20 -1.80 -11.76
CA PHE A 33 0.20 -1.61 -10.38
C PHE A 33 -0.89 -0.94 -9.59
N VAL A 34 -0.91 -1.21 -8.29
CA VAL A 34 -1.67 -0.45 -7.31
C VAL A 34 -0.68 0.49 -6.63
N LEU A 35 -1.03 1.75 -6.54
CA LEU A 35 -0.18 2.75 -5.91
C LEU A 35 -0.71 3.06 -4.52
N PHE A 36 0.19 3.00 -3.53
CA PHE A 36 -0.12 3.43 -2.17
C PHE A 36 0.56 4.77 -1.98
N ASN A 37 -0.22 5.83 -2.02
CA ASN A 37 0.30 7.19 -1.86
C ASN A 37 0.06 7.60 -0.41
N VAL A 38 1.12 7.63 0.36
CA VAL A 38 1.06 7.92 1.79
C VAL A 38 1.48 9.36 2.02
N GLY A 39 0.51 10.20 2.38
CA GLY A 39 0.74 11.59 2.64
C GLY A 39 1.11 11.83 4.10
N GLU A 40 0.71 12.98 4.63
CA GLU A 40 1.04 13.30 6.01
C GLU A 40 0.10 12.66 7.02
N SER A 41 -1.16 12.50 6.65
CA SER A 41 -2.13 11.94 7.58
C SER A 41 -3.15 11.04 6.90
N SER A 42 -2.88 10.64 5.67
CA SER A 42 -3.81 9.80 4.94
C SER A 42 -3.08 8.88 3.97
N LEU A 43 -3.75 7.80 3.64
CA LEU A 43 -3.33 6.85 2.63
C LEU A 43 -4.32 6.91 1.48
N GLU A 44 -3.82 7.17 0.29
CA GLU A 44 -4.62 7.15 -0.91
C GLU A 44 -4.20 5.97 -1.77
N ILE A 45 -5.16 5.15 -2.19
CA ILE A 45 -4.86 3.97 -2.99
C ILE A 45 -5.38 4.21 -4.39
N LEU A 46 -4.51 4.10 -5.38
CA LEU A 46 -4.84 4.40 -6.76
C LEU A 46 -4.68 3.17 -7.63
N VAL A 47 -5.66 2.98 -8.51
CA VAL A 47 -5.61 1.93 -9.52
C VAL A 47 -5.73 2.63 -10.87
N GLN A 48 -4.74 2.40 -11.75
CA GLN A 48 -4.73 3.04 -13.08
C GLN A 48 -4.86 4.56 -12.98
N GLU A 49 -4.13 5.14 -12.02
CA GLU A 49 -4.08 6.59 -11.81
C GLU A 49 -5.40 7.19 -11.32
N THR A 50 -6.33 6.34 -10.90
CA THR A 50 -7.59 6.81 -10.34
C THR A 50 -7.63 6.47 -8.86
N ALA A 51 -7.90 7.47 -8.04
CA ALA A 51 -8.01 7.24 -6.60
C ALA A 51 -9.27 6.43 -6.29
N GLU A 52 -9.09 5.26 -5.73
CA GLU A 52 -10.20 4.36 -5.44
C GLU A 52 -10.52 4.28 -3.96
N GLY A 53 -9.61 4.73 -3.11
CA GLY A 53 -9.86 4.70 -1.69
C GLY A 53 -8.95 5.65 -0.95
N VAL A 54 -9.50 6.32 0.07
CA VAL A 54 -8.74 7.19 0.93
C VAL A 54 -9.03 6.78 2.37
N VAL A 55 -7.99 6.56 3.14
CA VAL A 55 -8.10 6.11 4.51
C VAL A 55 -7.24 7.02 5.38
N THR A 56 -7.78 7.44 6.52
CA THR A 56 -7.00 8.20 7.49
C THR A 56 -5.90 7.31 8.05
N ALA A 57 -4.70 7.84 8.15
CA ALA A 57 -3.55 7.07 8.57
C ALA A 57 -2.68 7.84 9.57
N ALA A 58 -2.09 7.10 10.49
CA ALA A 58 -0.98 7.61 11.29
C ALA A 58 0.28 7.30 10.52
N VAL A 59 0.90 8.33 9.96
CA VAL A 59 2.00 8.15 9.03
C VAL A 59 3.33 8.24 9.75
N VAL A 60 4.16 7.22 9.58
CA VAL A 60 5.52 7.21 10.12
C VAL A 60 6.49 7.75 9.09
N HIS A 61 6.40 7.26 7.87
CA HIS A 61 7.24 7.72 6.75
C HIS A 61 6.37 7.84 5.50
N PRO A 62 6.14 9.07 5.01
CA PRO A 62 5.34 9.27 3.80
C PRO A 62 6.09 8.86 2.54
N GLY A 63 5.36 8.68 1.47
CA GLY A 63 5.94 8.34 0.19
C GLY A 63 4.97 7.57 -0.69
N LEU A 64 5.51 6.98 -1.73
CA LEU A 64 4.73 6.26 -2.72
C LEU A 64 5.26 4.83 -2.86
N ALA A 65 4.38 3.86 -2.77
CA ALA A 65 4.75 2.47 -3.00
C ALA A 65 3.96 1.93 -4.21
N ARG A 66 4.67 1.33 -5.14
CA ARG A 66 4.07 0.67 -6.31
C ARG A 66 4.06 -0.83 -6.08
N VAL A 67 2.89 -1.42 -6.16
CA VAL A 67 2.72 -2.83 -5.87
C VAL A 67 2.04 -3.49 -7.07
N PRO A 68 2.62 -4.53 -7.65
CA PRO A 68 1.94 -5.24 -8.74
C PRO A 68 0.57 -5.74 -8.28
N ILE A 69 -0.39 -5.76 -9.19
CA ILE A 69 -1.74 -6.16 -8.84
C ILE A 69 -1.78 -7.57 -8.25
N SER A 70 -0.98 -8.48 -8.77
CA SER A 70 -0.94 -9.84 -8.23
C SER A 70 -0.50 -9.86 -6.77
N VAL A 71 0.47 -9.01 -6.42
CA VAL A 71 0.92 -8.88 -5.04
C VAL A 71 -0.16 -8.25 -4.18
N PHE A 72 -0.82 -7.22 -4.71
CA PHE A 72 -1.91 -6.57 -3.98
C PHE A 72 -3.03 -7.56 -3.67
N ARG A 73 -3.39 -8.43 -4.63
CA ARG A 73 -4.42 -9.43 -4.39
C ARG A 73 -4.03 -10.38 -3.27
N GLY A 74 -2.75 -10.73 -3.20
CA GLY A 74 -2.23 -11.56 -2.10
C GLY A 74 -2.35 -10.85 -0.77
N ILE A 75 -1.99 -9.56 -0.73
CA ILE A 75 -2.11 -8.76 0.48
C ILE A 75 -3.57 -8.66 0.90
N ALA A 76 -4.46 -8.40 -0.04
CA ALA A 76 -5.89 -8.27 0.25
C ALA A 76 -6.46 -9.54 0.85
N ARG A 77 -6.01 -10.68 0.36
CA ARG A 77 -6.45 -11.97 0.93
C ARG A 77 -5.87 -12.16 2.33
N ALA A 78 -4.62 -11.81 2.52
CA ALA A 78 -3.95 -12.01 3.80
C ALA A 78 -4.59 -11.18 4.91
N ILE A 79 -4.95 -9.93 4.65
CA ILE A 79 -5.47 -9.07 5.71
C ILE A 79 -6.84 -9.51 6.22
N ARG A 80 -7.55 -10.35 5.48
CA ARG A 80 -8.83 -10.90 5.96
C ARG A 80 -8.66 -11.63 7.27
N PHE A 81 -7.48 -12.20 7.50
CA PHE A 81 -7.23 -13.00 8.69
C PHE A 81 -6.59 -12.20 9.82
N TYR A 82 -6.26 -10.94 9.58
CA TYR A 82 -5.72 -10.10 10.63
C TYR A 82 -6.84 -9.62 11.55
N ARG A 83 -6.51 -9.47 12.83
CA ARG A 83 -7.47 -9.06 13.84
C ARG A 83 -6.92 -7.87 14.59
N GLY A 84 -7.81 -7.18 15.32
CA GLY A 84 -7.43 -6.01 16.07
C GLY A 84 -8.04 -4.75 15.48
N THR A 85 -7.68 -3.60 16.04
CA THR A 85 -8.25 -2.33 15.61
C THR A 85 -7.40 -1.62 14.59
N SER A 86 -6.09 -1.89 14.57
CA SER A 86 -5.19 -1.22 13.66
C SER A 86 -4.24 -2.21 13.01
N ILE A 87 -3.66 -1.79 11.89
CA ILE A 87 -2.70 -2.60 11.16
C ILE A 87 -1.59 -1.67 10.65
N ARG A 88 -0.36 -2.16 10.70
CA ARG A 88 0.82 -1.39 10.33
C ARG A 88 1.44 -1.97 9.07
N PHE A 89 1.67 -1.10 8.08
CA PHE A 89 2.34 -1.46 6.84
C PHE A 89 3.65 -0.73 6.74
N ALA A 90 4.69 -1.43 6.33
CA ALA A 90 5.99 -0.83 6.04
C ALA A 90 6.47 -1.38 4.71
N PHE A 91 6.48 -0.51 3.69
CA PHE A 91 7.00 -0.87 2.37
C PHE A 91 8.45 -0.45 2.29
N SER A 92 9.30 -1.37 1.90
CA SER A 92 10.69 -1.07 1.58
C SER A 92 10.96 -1.65 0.19
N PRO A 93 12.06 -1.28 -0.46
CA PRO A 93 12.35 -1.88 -1.77
C PRO A 93 12.37 -3.41 -1.65
N GLU A 94 11.57 -4.05 -2.51
CA GLU A 94 11.51 -5.50 -2.62
C GLU A 94 10.95 -6.22 -1.39
N ALA A 95 10.34 -5.49 -0.44
CA ALA A 95 9.78 -6.14 0.73
C ALA A 95 8.62 -5.35 1.31
N LEU A 96 7.75 -6.05 2.00
CA LEU A 96 6.62 -5.46 2.71
C LEU A 96 6.53 -6.13 4.06
N ARG A 97 6.34 -5.32 5.10
CA ARG A 97 6.06 -5.86 6.41
C ARG A 97 4.65 -5.42 6.82
N ILE A 98 3.83 -6.39 7.20
CA ILE A 98 2.50 -6.14 7.74
C ILE A 98 2.54 -6.59 9.18
N ASN A 99 2.39 -5.63 10.09
CA ASN A 99 2.62 -5.86 11.52
C ASN A 99 4.02 -6.44 11.72
N GLN A 100 4.13 -7.72 12.08
CA GLN A 100 5.44 -8.34 12.29
C GLN A 100 5.81 -9.35 11.20
N THR A 101 4.93 -9.55 10.22
CA THR A 101 5.18 -10.51 9.16
C THR A 101 5.82 -9.82 7.97
N ARG A 102 6.92 -10.38 7.51
CA ARG A 102 7.66 -9.83 6.39
C ARG A 102 7.43 -10.65 5.13
N PHE A 103 7.08 -9.95 4.06
CA PHE A 103 6.89 -10.54 2.75
C PHE A 103 7.95 -9.98 1.80
N ARG A 104 8.66 -10.86 1.14
CA ARG A 104 9.70 -10.45 0.20
C ARG A 104 9.15 -10.53 -1.22
N HIS A 105 9.27 -9.44 -1.97
CA HIS A 105 8.80 -9.43 -3.34
C HIS A 105 9.58 -8.41 -4.16
N PRO A 106 10.37 -8.85 -5.14
CA PRO A 106 11.26 -7.94 -5.87
C PRO A 106 10.56 -6.92 -6.76
N SER A 107 9.27 -7.08 -7.00
CA SER A 107 8.54 -6.15 -7.87
C SER A 107 7.96 -4.93 -7.15
N ILE A 108 8.13 -4.85 -5.83
CA ILE A 108 7.65 -3.69 -5.08
C ILE A 108 8.67 -2.57 -5.21
N SER A 109 8.20 -1.38 -5.58
CA SER A 109 9.03 -0.19 -5.71
C SER A 109 8.57 0.85 -4.72
N VAL A 110 9.52 1.57 -4.14
CA VAL A 110 9.22 2.57 -3.11
C VAL A 110 9.93 3.87 -3.44
N LEU A 111 9.20 4.97 -3.31
CA LEU A 111 9.75 6.31 -3.45
C LEU A 111 9.29 7.13 -2.25
N THR A 112 10.21 7.63 -1.45
CA THR A 112 9.87 8.41 -0.28
C THR A 112 9.96 9.89 -0.58
N THR A 113 8.99 10.66 -0.10
CA THR A 113 9.01 12.11 -0.26
C THR A 113 10.12 12.74 0.55
N HIS A 114 10.51 12.09 1.63
CA HIS A 114 11.60 12.58 2.46
C HIS A 114 12.90 12.74 1.66
N THR A 115 13.15 11.82 0.76
CA THR A 115 14.35 11.86 -0.07
C THR A 115 14.38 13.11 -0.92
N SER A 116 13.24 13.48 -1.52
CA SER A 116 13.16 14.67 -2.33
C SER A 116 13.45 15.91 -1.52
N VAL A 117 12.87 15.99 -0.34
CA VAL A 117 13.03 17.16 0.51
C VAL A 117 14.49 17.35 0.90
N SER A 118 15.16 16.27 1.24
CA SER A 118 16.52 16.40 1.70
C SER A 118 17.49 16.83 0.59
N GLN A 119 17.05 16.78 -0.65
CA GLN A 119 17.88 17.18 -1.77
C GLN A 119 17.84 18.65 -2.07
N ASP A 120 16.98 19.36 -1.44
CA ASP A 120 16.76 20.75 -1.73
C ASP A 120 17.74 21.66 -1.01
N ARG A 121 18.94 21.25 -0.90
CA ARG A 121 19.93 22.08 -0.20
C ARG A 121 20.78 22.83 -1.15
#